data_cc6873e0da8c040ab9747800d71ba423
#
_entry.id   cc6873e0da8c040ab9747800d71ba423
#
_cell.length_a   1.000
_cell.length_b   1.000
_cell.length_c   1.000
_cell.angle_alpha   90.00
_cell.angle_beta   90.00
_cell.angle_gamma   90.00
#
_symmetry.space_group_name_H-M   'P 1'
#
loop_
_entity.id
_entity.type
_entity.pdbx_description
1 polymer ?
#
loop_
_entity_poly.entity_id
_entity_poly.type
_entity_poly.pdbx_seq_one_letter_code
_entity_poly.pdbx_strand_id
1 'polypeptide(L)'
;MFQGLRENGTIYILDKTNIVPKLSVGYVEKRSDVYSRFGNPSMPMMTQPADGVIDFSIRIGENVTELKKIPANMSVCSPEGHPLVMVFDNSEGVLAEIASIKRQRKETVDAYEPSLEALSACEQIELTLNPQLAKEQERDNEICQLKQAISNIDEKFETL
;
A
#
# COMPACT_ATOMS: atom_id res chain seq x y z
N MET A 1 -12.24 -19.18 -6.45
CA MET A 1 -11.00 -19.97 -6.65
C MET A 1 -10.52 -19.78 -8.08
N PHE A 2 -9.21 -19.59 -8.25
CA PHE A 2 -8.61 -19.30 -9.55
C PHE A 2 -8.85 -20.38 -10.60
N GLN A 3 -8.98 -21.64 -10.20
CA GLN A 3 -9.32 -22.73 -11.14
C GLN A 3 -10.68 -22.53 -11.83
N GLY A 4 -11.60 -21.77 -11.27
CA GLY A 4 -12.90 -21.44 -11.86
C GLY A 4 -12.86 -20.30 -12.89
N LEU A 5 -11.77 -19.52 -12.93
CA LEU A 5 -11.62 -18.44 -13.90
C LEU A 5 -11.47 -18.99 -15.32
N ARG A 6 -12.24 -18.44 -16.25
CA ARG A 6 -12.20 -18.76 -17.68
C ARG A 6 -11.62 -17.58 -18.45
N GLU A 7 -11.39 -17.77 -19.72
CA GLU A 7 -11.09 -16.69 -20.65
C GLU A 7 -12.18 -15.60 -20.59
N ASN A 8 -11.77 -14.35 -20.63
CA ASN A 8 -12.57 -13.15 -20.37
C ASN A 8 -13.07 -13.01 -18.92
N GLY A 9 -12.68 -13.89 -18.01
CA GLY A 9 -12.93 -13.72 -16.58
C GLY A 9 -12.17 -12.52 -16.02
N THR A 10 -12.77 -11.84 -15.05
CA THR A 10 -12.15 -10.68 -14.40
C THR A 10 -11.20 -11.12 -13.30
N ILE A 11 -10.03 -10.50 -13.25
CA ILE A 11 -9.02 -10.67 -12.21
C ILE A 11 -8.66 -9.30 -11.65
N TYR A 12 -8.43 -9.24 -10.36
CA TYR A 12 -8.12 -7.99 -9.66
C TYR A 12 -6.72 -8.06 -9.09
N ILE A 13 -5.94 -6.99 -9.26
CA ILE A 13 -4.59 -6.86 -8.72
C ILE A 13 -4.53 -5.64 -7.83
N LEU A 14 -4.27 -5.87 -6.55
CA LEU A 14 -4.08 -4.83 -5.55
C LEU A 14 -2.58 -4.68 -5.26
N ASP A 15 -2.01 -3.59 -5.69
CA ASP A 15 -0.61 -3.22 -5.43
C ASP A 15 -0.53 -2.36 -4.17
N LYS A 16 0.18 -2.86 -3.16
CA LYS A 16 0.42 -2.22 -1.86
C LYS A 16 1.88 -1.80 -1.67
N THR A 17 2.68 -1.78 -2.73
CA THR A 17 4.10 -1.38 -2.66
C THR A 17 4.28 0.06 -2.24
N ASN A 18 3.31 0.91 -2.53
CA ASN A 18 3.28 2.31 -2.12
C ASN A 18 2.34 2.52 -0.92
N ILE A 19 2.49 3.67 -0.26
CA ILE A 19 1.61 4.11 0.85
C ILE A 19 0.14 4.13 0.40
N VAL A 20 -0.11 4.54 -0.85
CA VAL A 20 -1.43 4.54 -1.47
C VAL A 20 -1.59 3.26 -2.29
N PRO A 21 -2.49 2.35 -1.90
CA PRO A 21 -2.74 1.13 -2.64
C PRO A 21 -3.37 1.46 -4.01
N LYS A 22 -3.00 0.69 -5.03
CA LYS A 22 -3.54 0.81 -6.38
C LYS A 22 -4.25 -0.46 -6.79
N LEU A 23 -5.46 -0.32 -7.29
CA LEU A 23 -6.24 -1.42 -7.87
C LEU A 23 -6.14 -1.38 -9.40
N SER A 24 -5.77 -2.51 -9.98
CA SER A 24 -5.85 -2.76 -11.41
C SER A 24 -6.84 -3.88 -11.69
N VAL A 25 -7.68 -3.70 -12.68
CA VAL A 25 -8.64 -4.72 -13.14
C VAL A 25 -8.17 -5.23 -14.48
N GLY A 26 -8.00 -6.53 -14.59
CA GLY A 26 -7.59 -7.21 -15.81
C GLY A 26 -8.59 -8.28 -16.23
N TYR A 27 -8.45 -8.70 -17.48
CA TYR A 27 -9.24 -9.78 -18.06
C TYR A 27 -8.32 -10.91 -18.50
N VAL A 28 -8.71 -12.14 -18.18
CA VAL A 28 -7.96 -13.33 -18.59
C VAL A 28 -8.04 -13.49 -20.09
N GLU A 29 -6.91 -13.39 -20.79
CA GLU A 29 -6.82 -13.69 -22.22
C GLU A 29 -6.58 -15.17 -22.48
N LYS A 30 -5.65 -15.74 -21.71
CA LYS A 30 -5.28 -17.15 -21.78
C LYS A 30 -5.01 -17.70 -20.40
N ARG A 31 -5.27 -18.97 -20.23
CA ARG A 31 -4.88 -19.71 -19.01
C ARG A 31 -4.25 -21.05 -19.41
N SER A 32 -3.33 -21.53 -18.58
CA SER A 32 -2.86 -22.92 -18.68
C SER A 32 -3.86 -23.89 -18.03
N ASP A 33 -3.67 -25.18 -18.29
CA ASP A 33 -4.25 -26.22 -17.44
C ASP A 33 -3.63 -26.17 -16.04
N VAL A 34 -4.27 -26.81 -15.06
CA VAL A 34 -3.70 -26.97 -13.71
C VAL A 34 -2.53 -27.93 -13.80
N TYR A 35 -1.38 -27.51 -13.29
CA TYR A 35 -0.19 -28.36 -13.22
C TYR A 35 0.43 -28.31 -11.82
N SER A 36 1.31 -29.29 -11.49
CA SER A 36 2.01 -29.24 -10.20
C SER A 36 2.98 -28.06 -10.14
N ARG A 37 3.08 -27.41 -8.99
CA ARG A 37 3.98 -26.26 -8.78
C ARG A 37 5.43 -26.54 -9.17
N PHE A 38 5.86 -27.79 -9.07
CA PHE A 38 7.20 -28.26 -9.46
C PHE A 38 7.21 -28.96 -10.83
N GLY A 39 6.07 -28.98 -11.53
CA GLY A 39 5.88 -29.61 -12.83
C GLY A 39 6.04 -28.67 -14.01
N ASN A 40 5.91 -29.25 -15.21
CA ASN A 40 5.91 -28.49 -16.46
C ASN A 40 4.46 -28.16 -16.86
N PRO A 41 4.12 -26.90 -17.18
CA PRO A 41 2.77 -26.50 -17.63
C PRO A 41 2.29 -27.20 -18.91
N SER A 42 3.22 -27.76 -19.69
CA SER A 42 2.90 -28.50 -20.93
C SER A 42 2.47 -29.95 -20.68
N MET A 43 2.49 -30.45 -19.44
CA MET A 43 2.05 -31.80 -19.09
C MET A 43 0.80 -31.75 -18.21
N PRO A 44 -0.40 -31.86 -18.76
CA PRO A 44 -1.62 -31.94 -17.98
C PRO A 44 -1.61 -33.19 -17.10
N MET A 45 -1.91 -33.02 -15.81
CA MET A 45 -2.01 -34.14 -14.89
C MET A 45 -3.40 -34.79 -14.93
N MET A 46 -3.45 -36.12 -14.89
CA MET A 46 -4.72 -36.86 -14.85
C MET A 46 -5.51 -36.66 -13.54
N THR A 47 -4.83 -36.24 -12.47
CA THR A 47 -5.45 -35.89 -11.18
C THR A 47 -4.97 -34.51 -10.76
N GLN A 48 -5.91 -33.67 -10.27
CA GLN A 48 -5.54 -32.34 -9.77
C GLN A 48 -4.64 -32.48 -8.54
N PRO A 49 -3.40 -31.97 -8.59
CA PRO A 49 -2.52 -32.01 -7.43
C PRO A 49 -3.03 -31.06 -6.34
N ALA A 50 -2.80 -31.41 -5.07
CA ALA A 50 -3.15 -30.56 -3.93
C ALA A 50 -2.42 -29.19 -3.99
N ASP A 51 -1.25 -29.15 -4.65
CA ASP A 51 -0.41 -27.98 -4.91
C ASP A 51 -0.55 -27.44 -6.35
N GLY A 52 -1.70 -27.66 -6.97
CA GLY A 52 -1.96 -27.23 -8.35
C GLY A 52 -1.86 -25.72 -8.55
N VAL A 53 -1.17 -25.33 -9.62
CA VAL A 53 -1.01 -23.94 -10.02
C VAL A 53 -1.46 -23.74 -11.46
N ILE A 54 -1.78 -22.50 -11.80
CA ILE A 54 -2.25 -22.07 -13.13
C ILE A 54 -1.44 -20.82 -13.52
N ASP A 55 -1.08 -20.74 -14.78
CA ASP A 55 -0.54 -19.53 -15.38
C ASP A 55 -1.65 -18.78 -16.11
N PHE A 56 -1.67 -17.48 -15.95
CA PHE A 56 -2.60 -16.58 -16.62
C PHE A 56 -1.85 -15.55 -17.46
N SER A 57 -2.31 -15.33 -18.68
CA SER A 57 -2.05 -14.13 -19.46
C SER A 57 -3.25 -13.20 -19.30
N ILE A 58 -3.03 -12.04 -18.72
CA ILE A 58 -4.08 -11.06 -18.38
C ILE A 58 -3.86 -9.76 -19.12
N ARG A 59 -4.94 -9.15 -19.59
CA ARG A 59 -4.93 -7.82 -20.19
C ARG A 59 -5.36 -6.79 -19.16
N ILE A 60 -4.51 -5.78 -18.94
CA ILE A 60 -4.78 -4.60 -18.10
C ILE A 60 -4.67 -3.37 -19.00
N GLY A 61 -5.82 -2.80 -19.39
CA GLY A 61 -5.85 -1.76 -20.41
C GLY A 61 -5.30 -2.26 -21.75
N GLU A 62 -4.23 -1.65 -22.23
CA GLU A 62 -3.55 -2.05 -23.48
C GLU A 62 -2.39 -3.04 -23.26
N ASN A 63 -1.99 -3.28 -22.01
CA ASN A 63 -0.86 -4.13 -21.69
C ASN A 63 -1.29 -5.55 -21.35
N VAL A 64 -0.49 -6.51 -21.80
CA VAL A 64 -0.62 -7.93 -21.44
C VAL A 64 0.45 -8.28 -20.42
N THR A 65 0.04 -8.88 -19.32
CA THR A 65 0.92 -9.28 -18.22
C THR A 65 0.74 -10.78 -17.93
N GLU A 66 1.83 -11.48 -17.69
CA GLU A 66 1.79 -12.89 -17.30
C GLU A 66 1.84 -13.03 -15.77
N LEU A 67 0.89 -13.77 -15.22
CA LEU A 67 0.89 -14.22 -13.83
C LEU A 67 1.20 -15.72 -13.83
N LYS A 68 2.32 -16.10 -13.23
CA LYS A 68 2.78 -17.48 -13.20
C LYS A 68 2.59 -18.13 -11.84
N LYS A 69 2.31 -19.43 -11.85
CA LYS A 69 2.21 -20.28 -10.66
C LYS A 69 1.18 -19.77 -9.63
N ILE A 70 0.05 -19.29 -10.11
CA ILE A 70 -1.06 -18.89 -9.26
C ILE A 70 -1.75 -20.14 -8.68
N PRO A 71 -1.91 -20.26 -7.34
CA PRO A 71 -2.55 -21.42 -6.72
C PRO A 71 -3.98 -21.63 -7.21
N ALA A 72 -4.27 -22.79 -7.79
CA ALA A 72 -5.56 -23.09 -8.42
C ALA A 72 -6.73 -23.10 -7.43
N ASN A 73 -6.48 -23.56 -6.22
CA ASN A 73 -7.48 -23.78 -5.15
C ASN A 73 -7.70 -22.57 -4.24
N MET A 74 -7.05 -21.45 -4.49
CA MET A 74 -7.20 -20.21 -3.73
C MET A 74 -8.03 -19.18 -4.50
N SER A 75 -8.54 -18.17 -3.79
CA SER A 75 -9.21 -16.99 -4.35
C SER A 75 -8.39 -15.72 -4.21
N VAL A 76 -7.29 -15.80 -3.45
CA VAL A 76 -6.33 -14.72 -3.25
C VAL A 76 -4.93 -15.30 -3.11
N CYS A 77 -3.97 -14.63 -3.73
CA CYS A 77 -2.54 -14.98 -3.58
C CYS A 77 -1.66 -13.75 -3.83
N SER A 78 -0.40 -13.86 -3.41
CA SER A 78 0.66 -12.92 -3.85
C SER A 78 1.56 -13.66 -4.83
N PRO A 79 1.86 -13.08 -6.00
CA PRO A 79 2.80 -13.65 -6.96
C PRO A 79 4.19 -13.81 -6.35
N GLU A 80 4.94 -14.82 -6.82
CA GLU A 80 6.31 -15.05 -6.35
C GLU A 80 7.18 -13.81 -6.57
N GLY A 81 7.93 -13.42 -5.54
CA GLY A 81 8.79 -12.22 -5.57
C GLY A 81 8.07 -10.88 -5.33
N HIS A 82 6.75 -10.86 -5.22
CA HIS A 82 5.95 -9.64 -5.02
C HIS A 82 4.97 -9.76 -3.84
N PRO A 83 5.45 -9.84 -2.58
CA PRO A 83 4.60 -10.10 -1.42
C PRO A 83 3.60 -8.97 -1.12
N LEU A 84 3.84 -7.76 -1.63
CA LEU A 84 2.97 -6.59 -1.47
C LEU A 84 1.96 -6.43 -2.62
N VAL A 85 2.02 -7.31 -3.62
CA VAL A 85 1.02 -7.36 -4.70
C VAL A 85 0.09 -8.54 -4.41
N MET A 86 -1.20 -8.28 -4.40
CA MET A 86 -2.22 -9.32 -4.17
C MET A 86 -3.10 -9.47 -5.41
N VAL A 87 -3.37 -10.70 -5.77
CA VAL A 87 -4.23 -11.07 -6.91
C VAL A 87 -5.47 -11.75 -6.37
N PHE A 88 -6.64 -11.37 -6.89
CA PHE A 88 -7.96 -11.88 -6.48
C PHE A 88 -8.76 -12.32 -7.70
N ASP A 89 -9.53 -13.38 -7.53
CA ASP A 89 -10.48 -13.88 -8.55
C ASP A 89 -11.87 -13.25 -8.44
N ASN A 90 -12.12 -12.46 -7.39
CA ASN A 90 -13.42 -11.81 -7.16
C ASN A 90 -13.25 -10.47 -6.44
N SER A 91 -14.26 -9.62 -6.57
CA SER A 91 -14.28 -8.28 -5.94
C SER A 91 -14.50 -8.31 -4.43
N GLU A 92 -15.14 -9.34 -3.89
CA GLU A 92 -15.42 -9.46 -2.46
C GLU A 92 -14.11 -9.58 -1.66
N GLY A 93 -13.17 -10.39 -2.15
CA GLY A 93 -11.84 -10.51 -1.56
C GLY A 93 -11.08 -9.18 -1.55
N VAL A 94 -11.17 -8.41 -2.65
CA VAL A 94 -10.59 -7.06 -2.72
C VAL A 94 -11.21 -6.14 -1.69
N LEU A 95 -12.54 -6.11 -1.58
CA LEU A 95 -13.25 -5.27 -0.62
C LEU A 95 -12.89 -5.61 0.83
N ALA A 96 -12.76 -6.89 1.15
CA ALA A 96 -12.32 -7.36 2.47
C ALA A 96 -10.91 -6.87 2.80
N GLU A 97 -9.98 -6.95 1.86
CA GLU A 97 -8.60 -6.45 2.03
C GLU A 97 -8.57 -4.93 2.18
N ILE A 98 -9.31 -4.19 1.36
CA ILE A 98 -9.43 -2.73 1.48
C ILE A 98 -10.02 -2.33 2.84
N ALA A 99 -11.02 -3.04 3.34
CA ALA A 99 -11.58 -2.79 4.68
C ALA A 99 -10.53 -3.03 5.78
N SER A 100 -9.68 -4.05 5.64
CA SER A 100 -8.57 -4.32 6.56
C SER A 100 -7.54 -3.19 6.55
N ILE A 101 -7.10 -2.76 5.37
CA ILE A 101 -6.16 -1.64 5.21
C ILE A 101 -6.74 -0.36 5.82
N LYS A 102 -8.00 -0.06 5.54
CA LYS A 102 -8.69 1.13 6.07
C LYS A 102 -8.71 1.14 7.60
N ARG A 103 -9.03 -0.02 8.22
CA ARG A 103 -9.03 -0.16 9.68
C ARG A 103 -7.64 0.09 10.26
N GLN A 104 -6.60 -0.55 9.72
CA GLN A 104 -5.22 -0.36 10.19
C GLN A 104 -4.76 1.10 10.06
N ARG A 105 -5.08 1.76 8.94
CA ARG A 105 -4.73 3.17 8.75
C ARG A 105 -5.48 4.09 9.71
N LYS A 106 -6.75 3.80 9.97
CA LYS A 106 -7.53 4.55 10.95
C LYS A 106 -6.94 4.42 12.36
N GLU A 107 -6.62 3.21 12.79
CA GLU A 107 -5.95 2.97 14.08
C GLU A 107 -4.63 3.75 14.20
N THR A 108 -3.85 3.84 13.10
CA THR A 108 -2.60 4.62 13.06
C THR A 108 -2.87 6.11 13.20
N VAL A 109 -3.89 6.64 12.52
CA VAL A 109 -4.27 8.07 12.60
C VAL A 109 -4.81 8.39 13.99
N ASP A 110 -5.68 7.55 14.53
CA ASP A 110 -6.27 7.75 15.85
C ASP A 110 -5.22 7.68 17.00
N ALA A 111 -4.11 6.95 16.77
CA ALA A 111 -2.98 6.89 17.71
C ALA A 111 -2.00 8.08 17.58
N TYR A 112 -2.14 8.89 16.53
CA TYR A 112 -1.19 9.99 16.28
C TYR A 112 -1.40 11.18 17.23
N GLU A 113 -2.65 11.60 17.48
CA GLU A 113 -2.97 12.71 18.38
C GLU A 113 -2.45 12.49 19.82
N PRO A 114 -2.73 11.35 20.49
CA PRO A 114 -2.16 11.08 21.83
C PRO A 114 -0.63 11.09 21.85
N SER A 115 0.01 10.69 20.76
CA SER A 115 1.48 10.71 20.65
C SER A 115 2.04 12.12 20.55
N LEU A 116 1.34 13.03 19.87
CA LEU A 116 1.70 14.46 19.80
C LEU A 116 1.54 15.13 21.16
N GLU A 117 0.48 14.83 21.90
CA GLU A 117 0.27 15.36 23.25
C GLU A 117 1.38 14.89 24.21
N ALA A 118 1.76 13.60 24.15
CA ALA A 118 2.84 13.05 24.94
C ALA A 118 4.18 13.70 24.59
N LEU A 119 4.47 13.93 23.30
CA LEU A 119 5.69 14.61 22.87
C LEU A 119 5.74 16.04 23.40
N SER A 120 4.66 16.80 23.26
CA SER A 120 4.54 18.16 23.78
C SER A 120 4.75 18.21 25.29
N ALA A 121 4.19 17.25 26.04
CA ALA A 121 4.41 17.14 27.48
C ALA A 121 5.89 16.86 27.82
N CYS A 122 6.57 16.00 27.07
CA CYS A 122 8.00 15.74 27.22
C CYS A 122 8.83 17.00 26.98
N GLU A 123 8.55 17.75 25.93
CA GLU A 123 9.22 19.01 25.61
C GLU A 123 9.04 20.04 26.73
N GLN A 124 7.84 20.16 27.31
CA GLN A 124 7.59 21.03 28.45
C GLN A 124 8.40 20.61 29.70
N ILE A 125 8.52 19.32 29.94
CA ILE A 125 9.34 18.80 31.05
C ILE A 125 10.83 19.11 30.82
N GLU A 126 11.32 18.93 29.60
CA GLU A 126 12.71 19.26 29.25
C GLU A 126 13.01 20.74 29.46
N LEU A 127 12.14 21.64 29.02
CA LEU A 127 12.27 23.09 29.27
C LEU A 127 12.26 23.44 30.72
N THR A 128 11.45 22.75 31.52
CA THR A 128 11.37 22.97 32.98
C THR A 128 12.66 22.53 33.69
N LEU A 129 13.25 21.43 33.25
CA LEU A 129 14.46 20.86 33.86
C LEU A 129 15.77 21.48 33.33
N ASN A 130 15.75 22.07 32.16
CA ASN A 130 16.92 22.67 31.52
C ASN A 130 16.70 24.18 31.23
N PRO A 131 17.03 25.09 32.15
CA PRO A 131 16.84 26.53 31.97
C PRO A 131 17.64 27.14 30.82
N GLN A 132 18.68 26.46 30.32
CA GLN A 132 19.45 26.93 29.17
C GLN A 132 18.69 26.71 27.87
N LEU A 133 18.06 25.55 27.71
CA LEU A 133 17.18 25.25 26.58
C LEU A 133 16.01 26.22 26.52
N ALA A 134 15.40 26.56 27.63
CA ALA A 134 14.32 27.54 27.71
C ALA A 134 14.77 28.92 27.16
N LYS A 135 15.97 29.38 27.54
CA LYS A 135 16.53 30.65 27.04
C LYS A 135 16.91 30.62 25.56
N GLU A 136 17.36 29.47 25.04
CA GLU A 136 17.64 29.30 23.61
C GLU A 136 16.35 29.33 22.83
N GLN A 137 15.31 28.69 23.28
CA GLN A 137 13.99 28.67 22.63
C GLN A 137 13.32 30.06 22.65
N GLU A 138 13.46 30.84 23.71
CA GLU A 138 13.02 32.24 23.74
C GLU A 138 13.75 33.08 22.70
N ARG A 139 15.06 32.95 22.59
CA ARG A 139 15.86 33.65 21.56
C ARG A 139 15.44 33.26 20.13
N ASP A 140 15.25 31.97 19.89
CA ASP A 140 14.85 31.50 18.57
C ASP A 140 13.46 32.01 18.19
N ASN A 141 12.55 32.07 19.15
CA ASN A 141 11.23 32.67 18.96
C ASN A 141 11.31 34.17 18.67
N GLU A 142 12.14 34.91 19.41
CA GLU A 142 12.37 36.34 19.14
C GLU A 142 13.00 36.57 17.75
N ILE A 143 13.98 35.75 17.35
CA ILE A 143 14.59 35.82 16.03
C ILE A 143 13.54 35.53 14.95
N CYS A 144 12.67 34.57 15.14
CA CYS A 144 11.61 34.23 14.21
C CYS A 144 10.60 35.37 14.05
N GLN A 145 10.20 36.00 15.15
CA GLN A 145 9.30 37.19 15.14
C GLN A 145 9.95 38.38 14.45
N LEU A 146 11.23 38.64 14.70
CA LEU A 146 11.98 39.70 14.03
C LEU A 146 12.11 39.46 12.53
N LYS A 147 12.36 38.25 12.10
CA LYS A 147 12.40 37.87 10.68
C LYS A 147 11.04 38.09 9.99
N GLN A 148 9.95 37.71 10.66
CA GLN A 148 8.60 37.96 10.13
C GLN A 148 8.28 39.46 10.05
N ALA A 149 8.69 40.24 11.06
CA ALA A 149 8.49 41.70 11.03
C ALA A 149 9.28 42.36 9.91
N ILE A 150 10.51 41.93 9.66
CA ILE A 150 11.35 42.41 8.54
C ILE A 150 10.67 42.06 7.20
N SER A 151 10.25 40.81 7.01
CA SER A 151 9.57 40.38 5.78
C SER A 151 8.29 41.20 5.51
N ASN A 152 7.50 41.48 6.55
CA ASN A 152 6.30 42.31 6.43
C ASN A 152 6.62 43.78 6.10
N ILE A 153 7.77 44.28 6.51
CA ILE A 153 8.23 45.62 6.16
C ILE A 153 8.70 45.68 4.70
N ASP A 154 9.47 44.66 4.27
CA ASP A 154 9.96 44.57 2.89
C ASP A 154 8.77 44.47 1.90
N GLU A 155 7.74 43.66 2.19
CA GLU A 155 6.53 43.58 1.37
C GLU A 155 5.77 44.93 1.28
N LYS A 156 5.77 45.73 2.36
CA LYS A 156 5.15 47.05 2.34
C LYS A 156 5.97 48.08 1.54
N PHE A 157 7.26 47.93 1.48
CA PHE A 157 8.11 48.80 0.66
C PHE A 157 8.02 48.47 -0.83
N GLU A 158 7.83 47.19 -1.20
CA GLU A 158 7.63 46.80 -2.59
C GLU A 158 6.25 47.21 -3.17
N THR A 159 5.28 47.50 -2.30
CA THR A 159 3.92 47.91 -2.69
C THR A 159 3.73 49.46 -2.74
N LEU A 160 4.76 50.25 -2.46
CA LEU A 160 4.80 51.69 -2.54
C LEU A 160 5.45 52.16 -3.84
#